data_2e0464492fa098be0e872dd42a7655fc
#
_entry.id   2e0464492fa098be0e872dd42a7655fc
#
_cell.length_a   1.000
_cell.length_b   1.000
_cell.length_c   1.000
_cell.angle_alpha   90.00
_cell.angle_beta   90.00
_cell.angle_gamma   90.00
#
_symmetry.space_group_name_H-M   'P 1'
#
loop_
_entity.id
_entity.type
_entity.pdbx_description
1 polymer ?
#
loop_
_entity_poly.entity_id
_entity_poly.type
_entity_poly.pdbx_seq_one_letter_code
_entity_poly.pdbx_strand_id
1 'polypeptide(L)'
;MIDPTWVGGISETRRLAEFAQAYNVPATMHDCTGPLTLFAGLHVATTVPNVVFQESVRAHIRTFYSSLIETNVIIEQGFALPPEGPGLGTKLRSELFDPKRESYRVTRC
;
A
#
# COMPACT_ATOMS: atom_id res chain seq x y z
N MET A 1 10.89 -3.40 -9.13
CA MET A 1 9.82 -2.66 -8.43
C MET A 1 8.53 -3.44 -8.58
N ILE A 2 7.77 -3.62 -7.51
CA ILE A 2 6.56 -4.46 -7.46
C ILE A 2 5.41 -3.62 -6.89
N ASP A 3 4.27 -3.60 -7.58
CA ASP A 3 3.05 -2.92 -7.13
C ASP A 3 2.00 -3.96 -6.72
N PRO A 4 1.56 -3.99 -5.45
CA PRO A 4 0.56 -4.94 -4.97
C PRO A 4 -0.77 -4.93 -5.76
N THR A 5 -1.17 -3.78 -6.30
CA THR A 5 -2.42 -3.64 -7.05
C THR A 5 -2.33 -4.32 -8.43
N TRP A 6 -1.16 -4.23 -9.06
CA TRP A 6 -0.98 -4.69 -10.44
C TRP A 6 -0.59 -6.16 -10.55
N VAL A 7 0.06 -6.71 -9.51
CA VAL A 7 0.53 -8.10 -9.53
C VAL A 7 -0.46 -9.10 -8.92
N GLY A 8 -1.62 -8.64 -8.43
CA GLY A 8 -2.65 -9.54 -7.91
C GLY A 8 -2.76 -9.60 -6.39
N GLY A 9 -2.26 -8.57 -5.68
CA GLY A 9 -2.42 -8.41 -4.23
C GLY A 9 -1.20 -8.82 -3.41
N ILE A 10 -1.37 -8.80 -2.09
CA ILE A 10 -0.28 -8.99 -1.10
C ILE A 10 0.42 -10.34 -1.28
N SER A 11 -0.33 -11.41 -1.48
CA SER A 11 0.23 -12.77 -1.60
C SER A 11 1.14 -12.89 -2.81
N GLU A 12 0.73 -12.36 -3.97
CA GLU A 12 1.55 -12.41 -5.18
C GLU A 12 2.74 -11.45 -5.09
N THR A 13 2.57 -10.28 -4.48
CA THR A 13 3.67 -9.36 -4.21
C THR A 13 4.75 -10.02 -3.38
N ARG A 14 4.36 -10.71 -2.32
CA ARG A 14 5.28 -11.45 -1.45
C ARG A 14 6.01 -12.56 -2.22
N ARG A 15 5.27 -13.39 -2.98
CA ARG A 15 5.86 -14.47 -3.79
C ARG A 15 6.87 -13.95 -4.80
N LEU A 16 6.56 -12.84 -5.48
CA LEU A 16 7.48 -12.20 -6.43
C LEU A 16 8.74 -11.66 -5.74
N ALA A 17 8.60 -11.07 -4.56
CA ALA A 17 9.74 -10.60 -3.79
C ALA A 17 10.61 -11.77 -3.30
N GLU A 18 10.02 -12.85 -2.78
CA GLU A 18 10.71 -14.08 -2.39
C GLU A 18 11.39 -14.76 -3.60
N PHE A 19 10.72 -14.75 -4.76
CA PHE A 19 11.32 -15.27 -6.01
C PHE A 19 12.55 -14.45 -6.44
N ALA A 20 12.45 -13.12 -6.39
CA ALA A 20 13.58 -12.24 -6.64
C ALA A 20 14.74 -12.49 -5.64
N GLN A 21 14.41 -12.76 -4.38
CA GLN A 21 15.41 -13.10 -3.35
C GLN A 21 16.21 -14.35 -3.73
N ALA A 22 15.56 -15.37 -4.27
CA ALA A 22 16.24 -16.62 -4.69
C ALA A 22 17.33 -16.38 -5.75
N TYR A 23 17.24 -15.24 -6.48
CA TYR A 23 18.22 -14.82 -7.47
C TYR A 23 19.14 -13.69 -6.98
N ASN A 24 19.10 -13.37 -5.69
CA ASN A 24 19.82 -12.23 -5.10
C ASN A 24 19.48 -10.88 -5.75
N VAL A 25 18.25 -10.73 -6.23
CA VAL A 25 17.75 -9.47 -6.82
C VAL A 25 17.01 -8.68 -5.76
N PRO A 26 17.43 -7.46 -5.43
CA PRO A 26 16.69 -6.61 -4.50
C PRO A 26 15.34 -6.20 -5.09
N ALA A 27 14.33 -6.12 -4.23
CA ALA A 27 13.00 -5.66 -4.57
C ALA A 27 12.71 -4.29 -3.95
N THR A 28 11.82 -3.53 -4.58
CA THR A 28 11.26 -2.29 -4.07
C THR A 28 9.76 -2.31 -4.27
N MET A 29 9.01 -1.78 -3.29
CA MET A 29 7.57 -1.65 -3.41
C MET A 29 7.22 -0.32 -4.09
N HIS A 30 6.31 -0.39 -5.05
CA HIS A 30 5.80 0.79 -5.78
C HIS A 30 4.67 1.48 -5.00
N ASP A 31 4.60 2.81 -5.08
CA ASP A 31 3.48 3.62 -4.57
C ASP A 31 3.17 4.81 -5.47
N CYS A 32 2.13 4.70 -6.27
CA CYS A 32 1.41 5.84 -6.85
C CYS A 32 -0.05 5.47 -7.18
N THR A 33 -0.45 4.25 -6.87
CA THR A 33 -1.77 3.69 -7.22
C THR A 33 -2.84 4.04 -6.19
N GLY A 34 -2.47 4.16 -4.92
CA GLY A 34 -3.41 4.55 -3.87
C GLY A 34 -2.94 4.19 -2.45
N PRO A 35 -3.60 4.74 -1.41
CA PRO A 35 -3.13 4.56 -0.04
C PRO A 35 -3.16 3.11 0.43
N LEU A 36 -4.11 2.30 -0.01
CA LEU A 36 -4.14 0.88 0.35
C LEU A 36 -2.98 0.10 -0.27
N THR A 37 -2.51 0.49 -1.46
CA THR A 37 -1.32 -0.07 -2.09
C THR A 37 -0.07 0.21 -1.27
N LEU A 38 0.09 1.45 -0.79
CA LEU A 38 1.18 1.84 0.10
C LEU A 38 1.19 0.98 1.38
N PHE A 39 0.05 0.85 2.05
CA PHE A 39 -0.06 0.03 3.26
C PHE A 39 0.23 -1.45 2.99
N ALA A 40 -0.30 -2.00 1.90
CA ALA A 40 -0.02 -3.38 1.49
C ALA A 40 1.48 -3.60 1.22
N GLY A 41 2.11 -2.66 0.51
CA GLY A 41 3.56 -2.67 0.25
C GLY A 41 4.39 -2.65 1.53
N LEU A 42 4.02 -1.81 2.51
CA LEU A 42 4.70 -1.74 3.80
C LEU A 42 4.64 -3.07 4.55
N HIS A 43 3.49 -3.76 4.58
CA HIS A 43 3.40 -5.09 5.19
C HIS A 43 4.31 -6.11 4.51
N VAL A 44 4.42 -6.09 3.19
CA VAL A 44 5.37 -6.97 2.47
C VAL A 44 6.79 -6.56 2.77
N ALA A 45 7.12 -5.27 2.73
CA ALA A 45 8.46 -4.75 2.97
C ALA A 45 9.03 -5.13 4.35
N THR A 46 8.17 -5.24 5.36
CA THR A 46 8.59 -5.66 6.72
C THR A 46 8.77 -7.17 6.87
N THR A 47 8.33 -7.97 5.89
CA THR A 47 8.34 -9.44 5.99
C THR A 47 9.32 -10.13 5.05
N VAL A 48 9.80 -9.46 4.01
CA VAL A 48 10.70 -10.03 2.99
C VAL A 48 12.03 -9.31 3.02
N PRO A 49 13.13 -10.00 3.41
CA PRO A 49 14.43 -9.36 3.69
C PRO A 49 15.08 -8.64 2.51
N ASN A 50 14.78 -9.03 1.27
CA ASN A 50 15.35 -8.39 0.08
C ASN A 50 14.56 -7.16 -0.40
N VAL A 51 13.50 -6.76 0.29
CA VAL A 51 12.82 -5.50 0.01
C VAL A 51 13.60 -4.37 0.65
N VAL A 52 14.28 -3.58 -0.18
CA VAL A 52 15.22 -2.55 0.28
C VAL A 52 14.61 -1.16 0.43
N PHE A 53 13.53 -0.87 -0.30
CA PHE A 53 12.81 0.40 -0.23
C PHE A 53 11.31 0.22 -0.45
N GLN A 54 10.54 1.05 0.27
CA GLN A 54 9.16 1.37 -0.07
C GLN A 54 9.14 2.74 -0.74
N GLU A 55 8.73 2.80 -2.00
CA GLU A 55 8.45 4.07 -2.64
C GLU A 55 7.28 4.78 -1.96
N SER A 56 7.33 6.09 -1.89
CA SER A 56 6.20 6.89 -1.41
C SER A 56 6.13 8.23 -2.13
N VAL A 57 4.93 8.62 -2.52
CA VAL A 57 4.68 9.92 -3.12
C VAL A 57 4.22 10.89 -2.05
N ARG A 58 5.17 11.69 -1.52
CA ARG A 58 4.89 12.63 -0.43
C ARG A 58 3.73 13.59 -0.71
N ALA A 59 3.58 14.03 -1.95
CA ALA A 59 2.45 14.87 -2.33
C ALA A 59 1.12 14.13 -2.15
N HIS A 60 1.03 12.88 -2.60
CA HIS A 60 -0.17 12.04 -2.45
C HIS A 60 -0.53 11.80 -0.98
N ILE A 61 0.46 11.47 -0.16
CA ILE A 61 0.27 11.24 1.29
C ILE A 61 -0.29 12.49 1.97
N ARG A 62 0.22 13.68 1.63
CA ARG A 62 -0.19 14.94 2.24
C ARG A 62 -1.53 15.50 1.74
N THR A 63 -1.97 15.04 0.58
CA THR A 63 -3.18 15.56 -0.07
C THR A 63 -4.28 14.50 -0.10
N PHE A 64 -4.42 13.80 -1.22
CA PHE A 64 -5.60 12.98 -1.43
C PHE A 64 -5.58 11.63 -0.68
N TYR A 65 -4.42 11.05 -0.31
CA TYR A 65 -4.42 9.83 0.51
C TYR A 65 -5.12 10.07 1.84
N SER A 66 -4.80 11.16 2.52
CA SER A 66 -5.43 11.53 3.78
C SER A 66 -6.94 11.79 3.69
N SER A 67 -7.45 12.11 2.49
CA SER A 67 -8.89 12.23 2.24
C SER A 67 -9.60 10.90 1.99
N LEU A 68 -8.85 9.82 1.73
CA LEU A 68 -9.41 8.51 1.40
C LEU A 68 -9.39 7.54 2.59
N ILE A 69 -8.43 7.67 3.49
CA ILE A 69 -8.20 6.73 4.61
C ILE A 69 -8.32 7.40 5.97
N GLU A 70 -8.63 6.61 6.99
CA GLU A 70 -8.79 7.09 8.37
C GLU A 70 -7.43 7.35 9.04
N THR A 71 -6.48 6.43 8.85
CA THR A 71 -5.13 6.51 9.46
C THR A 71 -4.11 6.61 8.35
N ASN A 72 -3.31 7.67 8.35
CA ASN A 72 -2.26 7.86 7.35
C ASN A 72 -0.96 7.15 7.77
N VAL A 73 -0.07 6.93 6.79
CA VAL A 73 1.27 6.39 7.08
C VAL A 73 2.09 7.40 7.87
N ILE A 74 2.84 6.90 8.84
CA ILE A 74 3.80 7.69 9.62
C ILE A 74 5.18 7.51 8.98
N ILE A 75 5.80 8.63 8.61
CA ILE A 75 7.14 8.65 8.04
C ILE A 75 8.02 9.55 8.91
N GLU A 76 9.03 8.95 9.53
CA GLU A 76 9.98 9.63 10.41
C GLU A 76 11.41 9.37 9.92
N GLN A 77 12.17 10.45 9.77
CA GLN A 77 13.59 10.40 9.37
C GLN A 77 13.87 9.54 8.10
N GLY A 78 12.92 9.50 7.17
CA GLY A 78 13.02 8.70 5.95
C GLY A 78 12.57 7.24 6.08
N PHE A 79 12.10 6.83 7.25
CA PHE A 79 11.55 5.49 7.49
C PHE A 79 10.02 5.56 7.62
N ALA A 80 9.33 4.70 6.89
CA ALA A 80 7.91 4.46 7.12
C ALA A 80 7.74 3.45 8.26
N LEU A 81 6.92 3.82 9.25
CA LEU A 81 6.63 2.90 10.35
C LEU A 81 5.63 1.82 9.88
N PRO A 82 5.79 0.57 10.33
CA PRO A 82 4.82 -0.48 10.03
C PRO A 82 3.42 -0.06 10.49
N PRO A 83 2.39 -0.29 9.66
CA PRO A 83 1.03 0.00 10.07
C PRO A 83 0.61 -0.88 11.26
N GLU A 84 -0.05 -0.26 12.25
CA GLU A 84 -0.58 -0.96 13.42
C GLU A 84 -2.09 -1.17 13.31
N GLY A 85 -2.60 -2.19 13.98
CA GLY A 85 -4.03 -2.50 14.03
C GLY A 85 -4.47 -3.63 13.08
N PRO A 86 -5.77 -3.96 13.06
CA PRO A 86 -6.28 -5.07 12.27
C PRO A 86 -6.24 -4.81 10.77
N GLY A 87 -6.08 -5.87 10.00
CA GLY A 87 -6.03 -5.81 8.53
C GLY A 87 -4.79 -5.05 8.03
N LEU A 88 -4.99 -4.01 7.24
CA LEU A 88 -3.91 -3.16 6.74
C LEU A 88 -3.45 -2.09 7.76
N GLY A 89 -4.10 -1.98 8.93
CA GLY A 89 -3.84 -0.91 9.89
C GLY A 89 -4.51 0.43 9.54
N THR A 90 -5.32 0.44 8.49
CA THR A 90 -6.14 1.59 8.08
C THR A 90 -7.46 1.13 7.47
N LYS A 91 -8.39 2.05 7.31
CA LYS A 91 -9.68 1.82 6.64
C LYS A 91 -9.97 2.96 5.67
N LEU A 92 -10.72 2.65 4.63
CA LEU A 92 -11.31 3.69 3.79
C LEU A 92 -12.35 4.47 4.60
N ARG A 93 -12.39 5.76 4.40
CA ARG A 93 -13.38 6.63 5.04
C ARG A 93 -14.79 6.26 4.63
N SER A 94 -15.71 6.21 5.58
CA SER A 94 -17.10 5.82 5.35
C SER A 94 -17.82 6.70 4.32
N GLU A 95 -17.44 7.97 4.25
CA GLU A 95 -18.01 8.94 3.30
C GLU A 95 -17.75 8.57 1.82
N LEU A 96 -16.77 7.73 1.56
CA LEU A 96 -16.50 7.23 0.20
C LEU A 96 -17.57 6.25 -0.29
N PHE A 97 -18.34 5.68 0.62
CA PHE A 97 -19.40 4.72 0.32
C PHE A 97 -20.80 5.33 0.30
N ASP A 98 -20.90 6.67 0.37
CA ASP A 98 -22.19 7.35 0.26
C ASP A 98 -22.72 7.23 -1.19
N PRO A 99 -23.92 6.60 -1.39
CA PRO A 99 -24.53 6.44 -2.71
C PRO A 99 -24.87 7.76 -3.42
N LYS A 100 -24.93 8.87 -2.67
CA LYS A 100 -25.20 10.21 -3.21
C LYS A 100 -23.99 10.85 -3.88
N ARG A 101 -22.78 10.28 -3.71
CA ARG A 101 -21.60 10.79 -4.40
C ARG A 101 -21.64 10.41 -5.88
N GLU A 102 -21.41 11.37 -6.76
CA GLU A 102 -21.41 11.17 -8.23
C GLU A 102 -20.42 10.09 -8.69
N SER A 103 -19.33 9.90 -7.94
CA SER A 103 -18.29 8.90 -8.21
C SER A 103 -18.58 7.51 -7.63
N TYR A 104 -19.70 7.31 -6.92
CA TYR A 104 -20.04 6.03 -6.31
C TYR A 104 -20.56 5.05 -7.34
N ARG A 105 -19.90 3.91 -7.48
CA ARG A 105 -20.32 2.82 -8.36
C ARG A 105 -20.19 1.48 -7.64
N VAL A 106 -21.27 0.70 -7.63
CA VAL A 106 -21.26 -0.70 -7.15
C VAL A 106 -21.35 -1.62 -8.36
N THR A 107 -20.36 -2.50 -8.50
CA THR A 107 -20.43 -3.62 -9.44
C THR A 107 -20.67 -4.88 -8.62
N ARG A 108 -21.79 -5.58 -8.89
CA ARG A 108 -22.09 -6.88 -8.30
C ARG A 108 -21.68 -7.95 -9.32
N CYS A 109 -20.87 -8.88 -8.86
CA CYS A 109 -20.54 -10.10 -9.61
C CYS A 109 -21.63 -11.14 -9.37
#